data_b52aa2d43b27bfe47fe7dd3d513bc601
#
_entry.id   b52aa2d43b27bfe47fe7dd3d513bc601
#
_cell.length_a   1.000
_cell.length_b   1.000
_cell.length_c   1.000
_cell.angle_alpha   90.00
_cell.angle_beta   90.00
_cell.angle_gamma   90.00
#
_symmetry.space_group_name_H-M   'P 1'
#
loop_
_entity.id
_entity.type
_entity.pdbx_description
1 polymer ?
#
loop_
_entity_poly.entity_id
_entity_poly.type
_entity_poly.pdbx_seq_one_letter_code
_entity_poly.pdbx_strand_id
1 'polypeptide(L)'
;MNKQVGIVIQARMGSTRLPGKVLMEFCSKPMLGFLIDLLYMYNLGLDIIVATSINSKDDKIKEYCEKNNIQCYRGNEENVFNRFCGVAKEYRFDHIIRLTGDNPLPFYNVIDLSLKRHLKFNPDLTSTREFFHDQSIKRYIPKGLSVDVINCNSLLKIDENKLNDFEKEHVVPYFFRQSFKVKLIKDFLECQQELSVDTLDDLKRVSKYADKLIKNGTLLHILGYKT
;
A
#
# COMPACT_ATOMS: atom_id res chain seq x y z
N MET A 1 23.79 -6.68 -9.73
CA MET A 1 22.78 -5.73 -10.28
C MET A 1 21.94 -5.22 -9.13
N ASN A 2 21.76 -3.90 -9.01
CA ASN A 2 20.84 -3.35 -8.02
C ASN A 2 19.41 -3.74 -8.42
N LYS A 3 18.67 -4.34 -7.49
CA LYS A 3 17.27 -4.70 -7.71
C LYS A 3 16.41 -3.43 -7.80
N GLN A 4 15.56 -3.34 -8.83
CA GLN A 4 14.62 -2.24 -9.01
C GLN A 4 13.41 -2.46 -8.08
N VAL A 5 13.24 -1.57 -7.11
CA VAL A 5 12.12 -1.62 -6.15
C VAL A 5 11.26 -0.38 -6.30
N GLY A 6 9.94 -0.55 -6.37
CA GLY A 6 8.99 0.56 -6.41
C GLY A 6 7.95 0.48 -5.29
N ILE A 7 7.46 1.62 -4.84
CA ILE A 7 6.27 1.72 -3.98
C ILE A 7 5.05 1.91 -4.87
N VAL A 8 4.07 1.01 -4.76
CA VAL A 8 2.83 1.09 -5.51
C VAL A 8 1.66 1.31 -4.57
N ILE A 9 1.01 2.47 -4.71
CA ILE A 9 -0.15 2.87 -3.92
C ILE A 9 -1.41 2.57 -4.71
N GLN A 10 -2.16 1.57 -4.28
CA GLN A 10 -3.47 1.26 -4.83
C GLN A 10 -4.48 2.31 -4.36
N ALA A 11 -5.13 3.03 -5.29
CA ALA A 11 -6.14 4.04 -5.00
C ALA A 11 -7.30 3.99 -5.99
N ARG A 12 -8.54 4.20 -5.52
CA ARG A 12 -9.75 4.35 -6.35
C ARG A 12 -10.77 5.27 -5.69
N MET A 13 -11.62 5.92 -6.49
CA MET A 13 -12.75 6.73 -6.01
C MET A 13 -13.93 5.87 -5.55
N GLY A 14 -14.03 4.63 -6.03
CA GLY A 14 -15.15 3.72 -5.85
C GLY A 14 -15.23 3.01 -4.50
N SER A 15 -14.94 3.70 -3.39
CA SER A 15 -15.15 3.14 -2.05
C SER A 15 -16.64 3.06 -1.71
N THR A 16 -17.14 1.90 -1.30
CA THR A 16 -18.58 1.70 -0.99
C THR A 16 -19.02 2.47 0.25
N ARG A 17 -18.22 2.46 1.32
CA ARG A 17 -18.54 3.09 2.61
C ARG A 17 -18.23 4.58 2.66
N LEU A 18 -17.24 5.05 1.91
CA LEU A 18 -16.82 6.45 1.86
C LEU A 18 -16.31 6.78 0.45
N PRO A 19 -17.21 7.05 -0.52
CA PRO A 19 -16.84 7.35 -1.90
C PRO A 19 -15.89 8.55 -1.98
N GLY A 20 -14.83 8.42 -2.78
CA GLY A 20 -13.85 9.49 -2.96
C GLY A 20 -12.89 9.72 -1.80
N LYS A 21 -12.89 8.86 -0.78
CA LYS A 21 -12.09 9.03 0.45
C LYS A 21 -10.62 9.37 0.22
N VAL A 22 -10.01 8.82 -0.83
CA VAL A 22 -8.59 9.02 -1.14
C VAL A 22 -8.23 10.48 -1.48
N LEU A 23 -9.22 11.26 -1.97
CA LEU A 23 -9.05 12.69 -2.26
C LEU A 23 -9.78 13.60 -1.26
N MET A 24 -10.40 13.04 -0.21
CA MET A 24 -10.95 13.84 0.89
C MET A 24 -9.85 14.52 1.68
N GLU A 25 -10.19 15.65 2.31
CA GLU A 25 -9.26 16.42 3.15
C GLU A 25 -8.81 15.60 4.36
N PHE A 26 -7.50 15.51 4.53
CA PHE A 26 -6.80 14.90 5.64
C PHE A 26 -5.60 15.78 6.02
N CYS A 27 -5.62 16.41 7.20
CA CYS A 27 -4.57 17.33 7.63
C CYS A 27 -4.26 18.42 6.57
N SER A 28 -5.31 19.11 6.10
CA SER A 28 -5.26 20.24 5.15
C SER A 28 -4.80 19.91 3.72
N LYS A 29 -4.78 18.64 3.33
CA LYS A 29 -4.50 18.19 1.96
C LYS A 29 -5.28 16.92 1.63
N PRO A 30 -5.39 16.51 0.35
CA PRO A 30 -5.99 15.21 0.01
C PRO A 30 -5.28 14.06 0.72
N MET A 31 -6.03 13.06 1.22
CA MET A 31 -5.48 11.93 1.97
C MET A 31 -4.37 11.19 1.20
N LEU A 32 -4.56 10.97 -0.11
CA LEU A 32 -3.54 10.39 -0.99
C LEU A 32 -2.28 11.26 -1.05
N GLY A 33 -2.45 12.59 -1.11
CA GLY A 33 -1.32 13.52 -1.12
C GLY A 33 -0.55 13.50 0.19
N PHE A 34 -1.24 13.45 1.31
CA PHE A 34 -0.60 13.31 2.62
C PHE A 34 0.24 12.04 2.71
N LEU A 35 -0.31 10.90 2.26
CA LEU A 35 0.42 9.63 2.20
C LEU A 35 1.70 9.74 1.34
N ILE A 36 1.59 10.35 0.15
CA ILE A 36 2.72 10.50 -0.77
C ILE A 36 3.80 11.41 -0.20
N ASP A 37 3.42 12.56 0.37
CA ASP A 37 4.36 13.48 1.02
C ASP A 37 5.12 12.79 2.15
N LEU A 38 4.41 11.97 2.94
CA LEU A 38 5.01 11.19 4.00
C LEU A 38 6.05 10.19 3.47
N LEU A 39 5.75 9.50 2.37
CA LEU A 39 6.68 8.57 1.74
C LEU A 39 7.91 9.29 1.15
N TYR A 40 7.74 10.48 0.58
CA TYR A 40 8.87 11.30 0.15
C TYR A 40 9.74 11.75 1.34
N MET A 41 9.11 12.11 2.46
CA MET A 41 9.85 12.45 3.70
C MET A 41 10.67 11.27 4.21
N TYR A 42 10.24 10.02 4.00
CA TYR A 42 11.02 8.82 4.38
C TYR A 42 12.30 8.64 3.57
N ASN A 43 12.43 9.32 2.45
CA ASN A 43 13.62 9.34 1.60
C ASN A 43 14.22 7.94 1.34
N LEU A 44 13.35 6.99 1.01
CA LEU A 44 13.75 5.60 0.73
C LEU A 44 14.52 5.45 -0.59
N GLY A 45 14.56 6.50 -1.42
CA GLY A 45 15.18 6.46 -2.75
C GLY A 45 14.45 5.54 -3.73
N LEU A 46 13.12 5.35 -3.54
CA LEU A 46 12.29 4.47 -4.35
C LEU A 46 11.27 5.27 -5.16
N ASP A 47 10.96 4.79 -6.36
CA ASP A 47 9.89 5.36 -7.17
C ASP A 47 8.53 5.11 -6.52
N ILE A 48 7.65 6.11 -6.54
CA ILE A 48 6.27 6.03 -6.03
C ILE A 48 5.31 6.12 -7.20
N ILE A 49 4.49 5.08 -7.37
CA ILE A 49 3.50 4.96 -8.43
C ILE A 49 2.11 4.87 -7.80
N VAL A 50 1.19 5.73 -8.21
CA VAL A 50 -0.23 5.58 -7.88
C VAL A 50 -0.88 4.66 -8.91
N ALA A 51 -1.41 3.51 -8.48
CA ALA A 51 -2.10 2.56 -9.34
C ALA A 51 -3.61 2.72 -9.19
N THR A 52 -4.27 3.32 -10.20
CA THR A 52 -5.72 3.56 -10.22
C THR A 52 -6.40 2.86 -11.41
N SER A 53 -7.72 3.00 -11.54
CA SER A 53 -8.45 2.34 -12.62
C SER A 53 -8.61 3.24 -13.86
N ILE A 54 -8.99 2.60 -14.99
CA ILE A 54 -9.38 3.30 -16.21
C ILE A 54 -10.82 3.84 -16.15
N ASN A 55 -11.56 3.58 -15.07
CA ASN A 55 -12.92 4.12 -14.89
C ASN A 55 -12.85 5.65 -14.83
N SER A 56 -13.82 6.33 -15.47
CA SER A 56 -13.88 7.80 -15.48
C SER A 56 -14.02 8.44 -14.09
N LYS A 57 -14.58 7.72 -13.11
CA LYS A 57 -14.60 8.20 -11.73
C LYS A 57 -13.18 8.44 -11.16
N ASP A 58 -12.21 7.66 -11.62
CA ASP A 58 -10.82 7.73 -11.19
C ASP A 58 -9.98 8.76 -11.99
N ASP A 59 -10.59 9.45 -12.98
CA ASP A 59 -9.93 10.55 -13.69
C ASP A 59 -9.45 11.63 -12.71
N LYS A 60 -10.21 11.89 -11.65
CA LYS A 60 -9.82 12.82 -10.58
C LYS A 60 -8.51 12.43 -9.88
N ILE A 61 -8.22 11.13 -9.72
CA ILE A 61 -6.95 10.66 -9.16
C ILE A 61 -5.83 10.91 -10.16
N LYS A 62 -6.05 10.62 -11.45
CA LYS A 62 -5.10 10.88 -12.53
C LYS A 62 -4.76 12.37 -12.60
N GLU A 63 -5.77 13.24 -12.66
CA GLU A 63 -5.61 14.71 -12.69
C GLU A 63 -4.83 15.22 -11.46
N TYR A 64 -5.14 14.67 -10.28
CA TYR A 64 -4.39 14.98 -9.06
C TYR A 64 -2.91 14.60 -9.18
N CYS A 65 -2.62 13.41 -9.70
CA CYS A 65 -1.25 12.93 -9.90
C CYS A 65 -0.49 13.80 -10.93
N GLU A 66 -1.12 14.11 -12.08
CA GLU A 66 -0.54 14.97 -13.12
C GLU A 66 -0.20 16.36 -12.58
N LYS A 67 -1.14 16.99 -11.87
CA LYS A 67 -0.95 18.33 -11.27
C LYS A 67 0.21 18.38 -10.26
N ASN A 68 0.50 17.26 -9.59
CA ASN A 68 1.53 17.19 -8.56
C ASN A 68 2.80 16.43 -9.00
N ASN A 69 2.96 16.15 -10.31
CA ASN A 69 4.08 15.41 -10.89
C ASN A 69 4.30 14.03 -10.25
N ILE A 70 3.21 13.32 -9.92
CA ILE A 70 3.21 11.98 -9.36
C ILE A 70 2.97 10.98 -10.49
N GLN A 71 3.79 9.93 -10.56
CA GLN A 71 3.60 8.87 -11.55
C GLN A 71 2.29 8.11 -11.28
N CYS A 72 1.50 7.90 -12.34
CA CYS A 72 0.19 7.28 -12.23
C CYS A 72 0.02 6.21 -13.31
N TYR A 73 -0.24 4.98 -12.89
CA TYR A 73 -0.61 3.86 -13.75
C TYR A 73 -2.12 3.65 -13.71
N ARG A 74 -2.74 3.43 -14.88
CA ARG A 74 -4.17 3.13 -14.98
C ARG A 74 -4.40 1.74 -15.57
N GLY A 75 -5.26 0.94 -14.93
CA GLY A 75 -5.58 -0.41 -15.39
C GLY A 75 -7.01 -0.82 -15.06
N ASN A 76 -7.30 -2.11 -15.12
CA ASN A 76 -8.63 -2.65 -14.88
C ASN A 76 -9.17 -2.27 -13.49
N GLU A 77 -10.48 -1.89 -13.40
CA GLU A 77 -11.10 -1.45 -12.15
C GLU A 77 -11.29 -2.61 -11.17
N GLU A 78 -11.84 -3.72 -11.64
CA GLU A 78 -12.21 -4.86 -10.79
C GLU A 78 -11.02 -5.78 -10.51
N ASN A 79 -10.03 -5.76 -11.39
CA ASN A 79 -8.86 -6.61 -11.29
C ASN A 79 -7.62 -5.82 -10.87
N VAL A 80 -7.48 -5.64 -9.56
CA VAL A 80 -6.32 -4.95 -8.97
C VAL A 80 -5.03 -5.76 -9.16
N PHE A 81 -5.11 -7.09 -9.12
CA PHE A 81 -3.96 -7.96 -9.41
C PHE A 81 -3.36 -7.66 -10.79
N ASN A 82 -4.21 -7.55 -11.82
CA ASN A 82 -3.78 -7.21 -13.18
C ASN A 82 -3.12 -5.83 -13.24
N ARG A 83 -3.63 -4.84 -12.47
CA ARG A 83 -2.98 -3.52 -12.34
C ARG A 83 -1.56 -3.62 -11.79
N PHE A 84 -1.33 -4.43 -10.77
CA PHE A 84 0.01 -4.63 -10.20
C PHE A 84 0.95 -5.33 -11.19
N CYS A 85 0.44 -6.30 -11.96
CA CYS A 85 1.19 -6.93 -13.05
C CYS A 85 1.58 -5.90 -14.13
N GLY A 86 0.65 -5.00 -14.49
CA GLY A 86 0.90 -3.92 -15.43
C GLY A 86 1.99 -2.97 -14.96
N VAL A 87 1.91 -2.49 -13.71
CA VAL A 87 2.95 -1.65 -13.10
C VAL A 87 4.31 -2.36 -13.09
N ALA A 88 4.35 -3.63 -12.67
CA ALA A 88 5.60 -4.40 -12.64
C ALA A 88 6.30 -4.45 -14.02
N LYS A 89 5.51 -4.63 -15.09
CA LYS A 89 6.02 -4.69 -16.47
C LYS A 89 6.46 -3.32 -17.00
N GLU A 90 5.61 -2.28 -16.82
CA GLU A 90 5.84 -0.95 -17.36
C GLU A 90 7.07 -0.28 -16.72
N TYR A 91 7.17 -0.36 -15.40
CA TYR A 91 8.29 0.24 -14.65
C TYR A 91 9.47 -0.71 -14.45
N ARG A 92 9.38 -1.96 -14.94
CA ARG A 92 10.44 -2.98 -14.85
C ARG A 92 10.92 -3.24 -13.42
N PHE A 93 10.00 -3.22 -12.46
CA PHE A 93 10.33 -3.51 -11.07
C PHE A 93 10.63 -4.99 -10.84
N ASP A 94 11.68 -5.27 -10.08
CA ASP A 94 11.96 -6.60 -9.54
C ASP A 94 11.09 -6.90 -8.32
N HIS A 95 10.81 -5.86 -7.52
CA HIS A 95 9.99 -5.95 -6.30
C HIS A 95 9.07 -4.73 -6.17
N ILE A 96 7.87 -4.96 -5.63
CA ILE A 96 6.89 -3.92 -5.35
C ILE A 96 6.59 -3.91 -3.85
N ILE A 97 6.68 -2.74 -3.22
CA ILE A 97 6.08 -2.46 -1.92
C ILE A 97 4.65 -2.00 -2.18
N ARG A 98 3.67 -2.82 -1.80
CA ARG A 98 2.25 -2.52 -1.96
C ARG A 98 1.73 -1.78 -0.75
N LEU A 99 1.19 -0.61 -0.98
CA LEU A 99 0.43 0.19 -0.02
C LEU A 99 -0.98 0.48 -0.57
N THR A 100 -1.88 0.93 0.29
CA THR A 100 -3.25 1.27 -0.11
C THR A 100 -3.59 2.69 0.29
N GLY A 101 -4.25 3.44 -0.60
CA GLY A 101 -4.53 4.87 -0.44
C GLY A 101 -5.48 5.23 0.71
N ASP A 102 -6.11 4.23 1.34
CA ASP A 102 -6.94 4.38 2.53
C ASP A 102 -6.17 4.20 3.86
N ASN A 103 -4.86 4.01 3.78
CA ASN A 103 -3.95 3.91 4.91
C ASN A 103 -2.97 5.10 4.89
N PRO A 104 -3.39 6.29 5.35
CA PRO A 104 -2.62 7.53 5.15
C PRO A 104 -1.35 7.63 6.01
N LEU A 105 -1.17 6.75 6.99
CA LEU A 105 -0.08 6.80 7.96
C LEU A 105 0.76 5.50 7.98
N PRO A 106 1.35 5.06 6.87
CA PRO A 106 2.25 3.91 6.90
C PRO A 106 3.50 4.24 7.74
N PHE A 107 3.94 3.31 8.57
CA PHE A 107 5.12 3.54 9.40
C PHE A 107 6.40 3.17 8.67
N TYR A 108 7.39 4.07 8.70
CA TYR A 108 8.72 3.85 8.11
C TYR A 108 9.33 2.52 8.54
N ASN A 109 9.35 2.23 9.86
CA ASN A 109 9.94 1.02 10.40
C ASN A 109 9.28 -0.26 9.87
N VAL A 110 7.96 -0.24 9.59
CA VAL A 110 7.26 -1.39 9.00
C VAL A 110 7.69 -1.60 7.55
N ILE A 111 7.76 -0.51 6.77
CA ILE A 111 8.21 -0.55 5.37
C ILE A 111 9.66 -1.01 5.29
N ASP A 112 10.56 -0.38 6.03
CA ASP A 112 12.00 -0.65 6.03
C ASP A 112 12.30 -2.08 6.47
N LEU A 113 11.70 -2.54 7.58
CA LEU A 113 11.85 -3.90 8.07
C LEU A 113 11.34 -4.93 7.06
N SER A 114 10.16 -4.68 6.47
CA SER A 114 9.57 -5.58 5.48
C SER A 114 10.45 -5.69 4.24
N LEU A 115 10.94 -4.55 3.73
CA LEU A 115 11.83 -4.50 2.58
C LEU A 115 13.18 -5.18 2.86
N LYS A 116 13.83 -4.86 3.98
CA LYS A 116 15.11 -5.46 4.37
C LYS A 116 15.02 -6.98 4.50
N ARG A 117 13.97 -7.48 5.16
CA ARG A 117 13.74 -8.93 5.27
C ARG A 117 13.42 -9.56 3.92
N HIS A 118 12.64 -8.89 3.07
CA HIS A 118 12.34 -9.37 1.73
C HIS A 118 13.61 -9.51 0.88
N LEU A 119 14.43 -8.48 0.83
CA LEU A 119 15.67 -8.50 0.05
C LEU A 119 16.70 -9.51 0.59
N LYS A 120 16.77 -9.68 1.93
CA LYS A 120 17.68 -10.64 2.56
C LYS A 120 17.30 -12.10 2.30
N PHE A 121 16.01 -12.44 2.42
CA PHE A 121 15.55 -13.83 2.34
C PHE A 121 15.01 -14.20 0.96
N ASN A 122 14.79 -13.22 0.10
CA ASN A 122 14.27 -13.35 -1.27
C ASN A 122 13.04 -14.29 -1.39
N PRO A 123 11.99 -14.10 -0.56
CA PRO A 123 10.75 -14.85 -0.69
C PRO A 123 9.95 -14.37 -1.90
N ASP A 124 8.86 -15.06 -2.23
CA ASP A 124 7.90 -14.60 -3.24
C ASP A 124 7.04 -13.44 -2.72
N LEU A 125 6.73 -13.48 -1.41
CA LEU A 125 5.97 -12.46 -0.70
C LEU A 125 6.54 -12.25 0.71
N THR A 126 6.68 -10.98 1.13
CA THR A 126 6.78 -10.61 2.54
C THR A 126 5.53 -9.85 2.93
N SER A 127 4.84 -10.24 4.01
CA SER A 127 3.58 -9.63 4.42
C SER A 127 3.49 -9.46 5.93
N THR A 128 2.76 -8.44 6.37
CA THR A 128 2.42 -8.17 7.77
C THR A 128 1.08 -8.79 8.18
N ARG A 129 0.49 -9.59 7.29
CA ARG A 129 -0.80 -10.28 7.47
C ARG A 129 -0.77 -11.62 6.74
N GLU A 130 -1.68 -12.49 7.12
CA GLU A 130 -1.85 -13.84 6.58
C GLU A 130 -3.29 -14.00 6.10
N PHE A 131 -3.48 -14.64 4.97
CA PHE A 131 -4.79 -14.89 4.36
C PHE A 131 -5.09 -16.39 4.40
N PHE A 132 -6.34 -16.73 4.72
CA PHE A 132 -6.81 -18.11 4.79
C PHE A 132 -7.80 -18.44 3.66
N HIS A 133 -8.07 -19.72 3.45
CA HIS A 133 -8.97 -20.20 2.40
C HIS A 133 -10.42 -19.71 2.55
N ASP A 134 -10.86 -19.46 3.78
CA ASP A 134 -12.18 -18.89 4.10
C ASP A 134 -12.23 -17.37 3.92
N GLN A 135 -11.20 -16.79 3.31
CA GLN A 135 -11.00 -15.36 3.10
C GLN A 135 -10.80 -14.54 4.39
N SER A 136 -10.68 -15.19 5.53
CA SER A 136 -10.31 -14.50 6.77
C SER A 136 -8.86 -14.00 6.72
N ILE A 137 -8.59 -12.93 7.49
CA ILE A 137 -7.30 -12.24 7.49
C ILE A 137 -6.80 -12.16 8.93
N LYS A 138 -5.66 -12.78 9.21
CA LYS A 138 -4.92 -12.58 10.45
C LYS A 138 -3.92 -11.45 10.29
N ARG A 139 -4.04 -10.43 11.11
CA ARG A 139 -3.10 -9.28 11.13
C ARG A 139 -2.12 -9.41 12.28
N TYR A 140 -0.86 -9.15 11.98
CA TYR A 140 0.23 -9.12 12.98
C TYR A 140 0.58 -7.69 13.40
N ILE A 141 0.00 -6.71 12.71
CA ILE A 141 0.09 -5.28 13.02
C ILE A 141 -1.31 -4.67 12.87
N PRO A 142 -1.58 -3.51 13.48
CA PRO A 142 -2.88 -2.84 13.39
C PRO A 142 -3.30 -2.57 11.95
N LYS A 143 -4.61 -2.58 11.73
CA LYS A 143 -5.21 -2.20 10.45
C LYS A 143 -4.82 -0.76 10.09
N GLY A 144 -4.43 -0.55 8.84
CA GLY A 144 -3.92 0.76 8.38
C GLY A 144 -2.39 0.84 8.29
N LEU A 145 -1.67 -0.14 8.87
CA LEU A 145 -0.20 -0.21 8.82
C LEU A 145 0.32 -1.35 7.93
N SER A 146 -0.58 -2.08 7.25
CA SER A 146 -0.20 -3.26 6.47
C SER A 146 0.74 -2.92 5.31
N VAL A 147 1.81 -3.71 5.19
CA VAL A 147 2.79 -3.65 4.11
C VAL A 147 2.95 -5.04 3.50
N ASP A 148 2.89 -5.11 2.18
CA ASP A 148 3.25 -6.31 1.42
C ASP A 148 4.43 -5.97 0.51
N VAL A 149 5.48 -6.81 0.49
CA VAL A 149 6.58 -6.70 -0.48
C VAL A 149 6.53 -7.92 -1.38
N ILE A 150 6.34 -7.68 -2.67
CA ILE A 150 6.03 -8.71 -3.68
C ILE A 150 7.22 -8.87 -4.62
N ASN A 151 7.65 -10.09 -4.86
CA ASN A 151 8.57 -10.42 -5.95
C ASN A 151 7.79 -10.39 -7.27
N CYS A 152 8.17 -9.49 -8.18
CA CYS A 152 7.46 -9.29 -9.45
C CYS A 152 7.54 -10.51 -10.37
N ASN A 153 8.66 -11.23 -10.37
CA ASN A 153 8.78 -12.46 -11.16
C ASN A 153 7.79 -13.53 -10.68
N SER A 154 7.56 -13.64 -9.37
CA SER A 154 6.58 -14.58 -8.81
C SER A 154 5.14 -14.10 -9.08
N LEU A 155 4.88 -12.79 -8.96
CA LEU A 155 3.58 -12.18 -9.30
C LEU A 155 3.20 -12.47 -10.77
N LEU A 156 4.13 -12.24 -11.69
CA LEU A 156 3.90 -12.37 -13.13
C LEU A 156 3.76 -13.82 -13.61
N LYS A 157 4.12 -14.81 -12.79
CA LYS A 157 3.91 -16.25 -13.07
C LYS A 157 2.53 -16.76 -12.68
N ILE A 158 1.78 -15.98 -11.90
CA ILE A 158 0.42 -16.36 -11.49
C ILE A 158 -0.51 -16.27 -12.70
N ASP A 159 -1.19 -17.38 -13.01
CA ASP A 159 -2.24 -17.41 -14.02
C ASP A 159 -3.49 -16.71 -13.47
N GLU A 160 -3.82 -15.56 -14.05
CA GLU A 160 -4.96 -14.73 -13.66
C GLU A 160 -6.30 -15.48 -13.70
N ASN A 161 -6.45 -16.45 -14.60
CA ASN A 161 -7.68 -17.23 -14.74
C ASN A 161 -7.94 -18.17 -13.54
N LYS A 162 -6.93 -18.42 -12.71
CA LYS A 162 -7.04 -19.21 -11.47
C LYS A 162 -7.42 -18.38 -10.26
N LEU A 163 -7.48 -17.06 -10.40
CA LEU A 163 -7.81 -16.14 -9.31
C LEU A 163 -9.32 -15.98 -9.16
N ASN A 164 -9.81 -16.07 -7.92
CA ASN A 164 -11.16 -15.62 -7.57
C ASN A 164 -11.20 -14.09 -7.39
N ASP A 165 -12.41 -13.53 -7.23
CA ASP A 165 -12.59 -12.06 -7.15
C ASP A 165 -11.88 -11.46 -5.92
N PHE A 166 -11.88 -12.15 -4.79
CA PHE A 166 -11.16 -11.71 -3.59
C PHE A 166 -9.64 -11.61 -3.83
N GLU A 167 -9.07 -12.57 -4.56
CA GLU A 167 -7.65 -12.57 -4.90
C GLU A 167 -7.29 -11.51 -5.94
N LYS A 168 -8.19 -11.27 -6.91
CA LYS A 168 -8.03 -10.17 -7.87
C LYS A 168 -8.06 -8.81 -7.17
N GLU A 169 -8.93 -8.62 -6.18
CA GLU A 169 -9.04 -7.35 -5.43
C GLU A 169 -7.87 -7.16 -4.45
N HIS A 170 -7.50 -8.22 -3.72
CA HIS A 170 -6.50 -8.11 -2.65
C HIS A 170 -5.06 -8.40 -3.05
N VAL A 171 -4.83 -8.87 -4.28
CA VAL A 171 -3.52 -9.08 -4.94
C VAL A 171 -2.70 -10.24 -4.35
N VAL A 172 -2.49 -10.27 -3.04
CA VAL A 172 -1.56 -11.19 -2.37
C VAL A 172 -2.16 -12.49 -1.81
N PRO A 173 -3.49 -12.68 -1.67
CA PRO A 173 -4.03 -13.90 -1.04
C PRO A 173 -3.62 -15.18 -1.74
N TYR A 174 -3.48 -15.17 -3.07
CA TYR A 174 -3.10 -16.34 -3.84
C TYR A 174 -1.72 -16.91 -3.44
N PHE A 175 -0.80 -16.06 -2.98
CA PHE A 175 0.50 -16.53 -2.48
C PHE A 175 0.39 -17.45 -1.26
N PHE A 176 -0.73 -17.41 -0.54
CA PHE A 176 -0.98 -18.28 0.61
C PHE A 176 -1.63 -19.62 0.23
N ARG A 177 -2.14 -19.74 -1.00
CA ARG A 177 -2.79 -20.99 -1.49
C ARG A 177 -1.83 -21.98 -2.10
N GLN A 178 -0.66 -21.54 -2.56
CA GLN A 178 0.28 -22.34 -3.37
C GLN A 178 1.63 -22.50 -2.66
N SER A 179 2.54 -23.23 -3.30
CA SER A 179 3.89 -23.47 -2.78
C SER A 179 4.82 -22.26 -2.87
N PHE A 180 4.28 -21.04 -2.70
CA PHE A 180 5.07 -19.84 -2.65
C PHE A 180 5.78 -19.69 -1.30
N LYS A 181 6.97 -19.11 -1.33
CA LYS A 181 7.73 -18.79 -0.13
C LYS A 181 7.21 -17.48 0.45
N VAL A 182 6.41 -17.55 1.52
CA VAL A 182 5.89 -16.38 2.22
C VAL A 182 6.67 -16.13 3.48
N LYS A 183 7.17 -14.89 3.65
CA LYS A 183 7.80 -14.40 4.88
C LYS A 183 6.84 -13.49 5.64
N LEU A 184 6.42 -13.87 6.83
CA LEU A 184 5.56 -13.05 7.68
C LEU A 184 6.40 -12.15 8.60
N ILE A 185 5.98 -10.89 8.75
CA ILE A 185 6.48 -9.94 9.74
C ILE A 185 5.49 -9.95 10.91
N LYS A 186 5.92 -10.49 12.05
CA LYS A 186 5.06 -10.71 13.22
C LYS A 186 5.45 -9.85 14.43
N ASP A 187 6.65 -9.30 14.41
CA ASP A 187 7.28 -8.68 15.57
C ASP A 187 7.27 -7.15 15.44
N PHE A 188 6.07 -6.54 15.51
CA PHE A 188 5.95 -5.08 15.46
C PHE A 188 4.91 -4.62 16.49
N LEU A 189 5.36 -3.94 17.55
CA LEU A 189 4.54 -3.57 18.71
C LEU A 189 4.42 -2.06 18.96
N GLU A 190 4.91 -1.20 18.06
CA GLU A 190 5.00 0.25 18.33
C GLU A 190 3.67 0.99 18.31
N CYS A 191 2.60 0.42 17.76
CA CYS A 191 1.28 1.02 17.70
C CYS A 191 0.19 -0.02 17.86
N GLN A 192 -0.83 0.29 18.67
CA GLN A 192 -2.02 -0.55 18.83
C GLN A 192 -3.27 0.04 18.19
N GLN A 193 -3.18 1.24 17.61
CA GLN A 193 -4.33 1.92 17.01
C GLN A 193 -4.54 1.51 15.56
N GLU A 194 -5.80 1.26 15.20
CA GLU A 194 -6.19 1.12 13.80
C GLU A 194 -6.12 2.47 13.09
N LEU A 195 -5.37 2.53 11.99
CA LEU A 195 -5.11 3.76 11.23
C LEU A 195 -5.66 3.72 9.79
N SER A 196 -6.51 2.74 9.47
CA SER A 196 -7.23 2.72 8.20
C SER A 196 -8.42 3.67 8.23
N VAL A 197 -8.72 4.24 7.07
CA VAL A 197 -9.87 5.13 6.85
C VAL A 197 -10.88 4.42 5.97
N ASP A 198 -11.98 3.97 6.57
CA ASP A 198 -13.06 3.29 5.87
C ASP A 198 -14.38 4.06 5.92
N THR A 199 -14.58 4.86 6.97
CA THR A 199 -15.77 5.67 7.24
C THR A 199 -15.39 7.13 7.49
N LEU A 200 -16.38 8.02 7.55
CA LEU A 200 -16.15 9.42 7.90
C LEU A 200 -15.61 9.58 9.33
N ASP A 201 -16.05 8.71 10.24
CA ASP A 201 -15.56 8.73 11.63
C ASP A 201 -14.10 8.26 11.71
N ASP A 202 -13.71 7.27 10.90
CA ASP A 202 -12.29 6.91 10.78
C ASP A 202 -11.47 8.08 10.23
N LEU A 203 -11.96 8.76 9.19
CA LEU A 203 -11.27 9.93 8.62
C LEU A 203 -11.01 10.98 9.69
N LYS A 204 -12.03 11.35 10.49
CA LYS A 204 -11.90 12.31 11.59
C LYS A 204 -10.93 11.82 12.68
N ARG A 205 -11.06 10.56 13.09
CA ARG A 205 -10.25 9.94 14.13
C ARG A 205 -8.77 9.90 13.74
N VAL A 206 -8.48 9.40 12.52
CA VAL A 206 -7.11 9.23 12.04
C VAL A 206 -6.48 10.57 11.71
N SER A 207 -7.24 11.56 11.15
CA SER A 207 -6.77 12.91 10.93
C SER A 207 -6.39 13.60 12.25
N LYS A 208 -7.25 13.50 13.27
CA LYS A 208 -6.94 14.05 14.61
C LYS A 208 -5.68 13.42 15.23
N TYR A 209 -5.47 12.12 14.99
CA TYR A 209 -4.26 11.45 15.45
C TYR A 209 -3.03 11.97 14.71
N ALA A 210 -3.10 12.10 13.38
CA ALA A 210 -2.02 12.65 12.57
C ALA A 210 -1.68 14.10 12.96
N ASP A 211 -2.69 14.96 13.13
CA ASP A 211 -2.51 16.34 13.59
C ASP A 211 -1.78 16.43 14.94
N LYS A 212 -2.11 15.51 15.87
CA LYS A 212 -1.42 15.43 17.16
C LYS A 212 0.06 15.05 16.99
N LEU A 213 0.36 14.12 16.10
CA LEU A 213 1.73 13.72 15.79
C LEU A 213 2.54 14.86 15.16
N ILE A 214 1.90 15.61 14.24
CA ILE A 214 2.51 16.79 13.59
C ILE A 214 2.83 17.87 14.62
N LYS A 215 1.85 18.26 15.45
CA LYS A 215 1.99 19.33 16.44
C LYS A 215 3.03 19.04 17.51
N ASN A 216 3.18 17.78 17.90
CA ASN A 216 4.15 17.37 18.92
C ASN A 216 5.57 17.17 18.35
N GLY A 217 5.81 17.44 17.07
CA GLY A 217 7.07 17.10 16.40
C GLY A 217 7.36 15.60 16.34
N THR A 218 6.40 14.78 16.78
CA THR A 218 6.55 13.34 16.96
C THR A 218 6.38 12.58 15.65
N LEU A 219 5.84 13.25 14.61
CA LEU A 219 5.61 12.59 13.30
C LEU A 219 6.91 12.00 12.76
N LEU A 220 8.03 12.70 12.87
CA LEU A 220 9.34 12.23 12.46
C LEU A 220 9.87 11.10 13.33
N HIS A 221 9.61 11.12 14.64
CA HIS A 221 10.13 10.15 15.60
C HIS A 221 9.34 8.82 15.61
N ILE A 222 8.00 8.88 15.61
CA ILE A 222 7.11 7.68 15.54
C ILE A 222 7.18 7.03 14.17
N LEU A 223 7.50 7.81 13.14
CA LEU A 223 7.66 7.32 11.78
C LEU A 223 9.07 6.73 11.54
N GLY A 224 9.94 6.72 12.57
CA GLY A 224 11.24 6.05 12.55
C GLY A 224 12.40 6.92 12.07
N TYR A 225 12.20 8.22 11.91
CA TYR A 225 13.33 9.13 11.70
C TYR A 225 14.10 9.32 13.02
N LYS A 226 15.32 8.82 13.07
CA LYS A 226 16.31 9.30 14.05
C LYS A 226 16.75 10.68 13.57
N THR A 227 16.40 11.72 14.33
CA THR A 227 17.03 13.04 14.24
C THR A 227 18.53 12.95 14.55
#